data_2a15610f094c0d5f512988399b497ba9
#
_entry.id   2a15610f094c0d5f512988399b497ba9
#
_cell.length_a   1.000
_cell.length_b   1.000
_cell.length_c   1.000
_cell.angle_alpha   90.00
_cell.angle_beta   90.00
_cell.angle_gamma   90.00
#
_symmetry.space_group_name_H-M   'P 1'
#
loop_
_entity.id
_entity.type
_entity.pdbx_description
1 polymer ?
#
loop_
_entity_poly.entity_id
_entity_poly.type
_entity_poly.pdbx_seq_one_letter_code
_entity_poly.pdbx_strand_id
1 'polypeptide(L)'
;MQTNEQIIECTGDGRRIDVLLAQHSGLTRSRVASLMDGGQVTVDGRPESRTSVKPGPHQTVRLTIPAPKPALPQAEDIPLTILYQDNDLAVVVKPCGMVVHPAAGNPDGTLVNALLYHLDQLSGIGGELRPGIVHRLDKDTSGLLLVAKDDETHQALSAQLSARQMEKHYFAVVAGVMKERAGVIDAPIGRSHADRKKMAIDPNGRPSRTEWQVVRQDADRALLDVHLITGRTHQIRVHMASIHHPVLGDPIYGTKGLPKAPRLMLHAYSLSFTHPATGERMRFTAPPDACFHAPEVE
;
A
#
# COMPACT_ATOMS: atom_id res chain seq x y z
N MET A 1 7.38 29.71 -6.14
CA MET A 1 8.04 29.97 -4.85
C MET A 1 9.23 29.07 -4.73
N GLN A 2 10.45 29.62 -4.60
CA GLN A 2 11.66 28.82 -4.44
C GLN A 2 11.60 28.13 -3.07
N THR A 3 11.54 26.83 -3.06
CA THR A 3 11.68 26.00 -1.86
C THR A 3 13.15 26.00 -1.47
N ASN A 4 13.50 26.78 -0.46
CA ASN A 4 14.89 26.90 -0.02
C ASN A 4 15.32 25.62 0.72
N GLU A 5 16.31 24.95 0.16
CA GLU A 5 17.14 23.98 0.86
C GLU A 5 17.88 24.69 2.02
N GLN A 6 17.86 24.13 3.20
CA GLN A 6 18.58 24.68 4.36
C GLN A 6 19.88 23.93 4.58
N ILE A 7 20.98 24.62 4.62
CA ILE A 7 22.30 24.07 4.89
C ILE A 7 22.75 24.51 6.28
N ILE A 8 23.20 23.56 7.08
CA ILE A 8 23.77 23.79 8.40
C ILE A 8 25.20 23.29 8.37
N GLU A 9 26.14 24.17 8.71
CA GLU A 9 27.55 23.82 8.87
C GLU A 9 27.98 24.04 10.33
N CYS A 10 28.72 23.10 10.86
CA CYS A 10 29.32 23.20 12.18
C CYS A 10 30.66 22.45 12.20
N THR A 11 31.48 22.78 13.20
CA THR A 11 32.76 22.11 13.45
C THR A 11 32.54 20.93 14.39
N GLY A 12 33.22 19.81 14.12
CA GLY A 12 33.23 18.69 15.03
C GLY A 12 33.77 19.07 16.42
N ASP A 13 33.26 18.43 17.44
CA ASP A 13 33.65 18.69 18.85
C ASP A 13 33.93 17.36 19.62
N GLY A 14 34.12 16.25 18.89
CA GLY A 14 34.36 14.93 19.45
C GLY A 14 33.12 14.21 19.95
N ARG A 15 31.93 14.82 19.92
CA ARG A 15 30.66 14.15 20.20
C ARG A 15 30.17 13.36 18.98
N ARG A 16 29.23 12.49 19.20
CA ARG A 16 28.58 11.75 18.10
C ARG A 16 27.91 12.73 17.13
N ILE A 17 28.06 12.46 15.83
CA ILE A 17 27.58 13.34 14.76
C ILE A 17 26.06 13.55 14.81
N ASP A 18 25.29 12.51 15.18
CA ASP A 18 23.82 12.62 15.33
C ASP A 18 23.41 13.55 16.49
N VAL A 19 24.21 13.61 17.55
CA VAL A 19 23.98 14.52 18.68
C VAL A 19 24.38 15.95 18.33
N LEU A 20 25.56 16.11 17.71
CA LEU A 20 26.08 17.39 17.27
C LEU A 20 25.12 18.09 16.32
N LEU A 21 24.69 17.38 15.26
CA LEU A 21 23.78 17.91 14.26
C LEU A 21 22.36 18.17 14.81
N ALA A 22 21.84 17.34 15.70
CA ALA A 22 20.54 17.58 16.33
C ALA A 22 20.55 18.88 17.14
N GLN A 23 21.65 19.18 17.85
CA GLN A 23 21.78 20.41 18.63
C GLN A 23 21.87 21.67 17.73
N HIS A 24 22.62 21.58 16.62
CA HIS A 24 22.80 22.73 15.72
C HIS A 24 21.60 22.97 14.80
N SER A 25 20.86 21.93 14.46
CA SER A 25 19.70 22.00 13.54
C SER A 25 18.36 22.19 14.23
N GLY A 26 18.26 21.91 15.54
CA GLY A 26 16.98 21.80 16.24
C GLY A 26 16.15 20.56 15.87
N LEU A 27 16.68 19.67 15.02
CA LEU A 27 16.01 18.43 14.62
C LEU A 27 16.15 17.35 15.69
N THR A 28 15.23 16.36 15.67
CA THR A 28 15.41 15.16 16.49
C THR A 28 16.55 14.30 15.96
N ARG A 29 17.23 13.54 16.83
CA ARG A 29 18.30 12.60 16.43
C ARG A 29 17.83 11.58 15.41
N SER A 30 16.58 11.12 15.52
CA SER A 30 15.96 10.21 14.55
C SER A 30 15.84 10.84 13.16
N ARG A 31 15.49 12.13 13.08
CA ARG A 31 15.42 12.86 11.82
C ARG A 31 16.81 13.07 11.21
N VAL A 32 17.80 13.39 12.02
CA VAL A 32 19.21 13.50 11.59
C VAL A 32 19.69 12.16 11.03
N ALA A 33 19.43 11.04 11.73
CA ALA A 33 19.81 9.70 11.24
C ALA A 33 19.17 9.40 9.86
N SER A 34 17.89 9.71 9.68
CA SER A 34 17.20 9.56 8.38
C SER A 34 17.82 10.41 7.26
N LEU A 35 18.30 11.62 7.58
CA LEU A 35 18.99 12.49 6.61
C LEU A 35 20.40 11.96 6.28
N MET A 36 21.08 11.35 7.26
CA MET A 36 22.38 10.67 7.05
C MET A 36 22.23 9.48 6.12
N ASP A 37 21.24 8.62 6.35
CA ASP A 37 20.92 7.47 5.47
C ASP A 37 20.58 7.91 4.04
N GLY A 38 19.95 9.10 3.90
CA GLY A 38 19.66 9.73 2.62
C GLY A 38 20.84 10.47 1.96
N GLY A 39 22.06 10.37 2.53
CA GLY A 39 23.26 11.00 1.95
C GLY A 39 23.35 12.53 2.13
N GLN A 40 22.54 13.10 3.03
CA GLN A 40 22.43 14.55 3.24
C GLN A 40 23.45 15.10 4.26
N VAL A 41 24.38 14.27 4.72
CA VAL A 41 25.42 14.68 5.67
C VAL A 41 26.81 14.39 5.11
N THR A 42 27.69 15.36 5.21
CA THR A 42 29.09 15.20 4.84
C THR A 42 30.02 15.61 6.00
N VAL A 43 31.19 14.97 6.07
CA VAL A 43 32.31 15.37 6.93
C VAL A 43 33.50 15.65 6.02
N ASP A 44 34.01 16.87 6.04
CA ASP A 44 35.07 17.36 5.15
C ASP A 44 34.74 17.10 3.65
N GLY A 45 33.45 17.28 3.30
CA GLY A 45 32.94 17.08 1.94
C GLY A 45 32.69 15.62 1.55
N ARG A 46 32.98 14.64 2.41
CA ARG A 46 32.73 13.21 2.14
C ARG A 46 31.42 12.75 2.79
N PRO A 47 30.54 12.04 2.08
CA PRO A 47 29.31 11.52 2.66
C PRO A 47 29.56 10.64 3.89
N GLU A 48 28.76 10.84 4.95
CA GLU A 48 28.82 10.02 6.16
C GLU A 48 27.40 9.57 6.56
N SER A 49 27.21 8.25 6.67
CA SER A 49 25.92 7.64 7.05
C SER A 49 25.90 7.08 8.46
N ARG A 50 27.06 6.89 9.10
CA ARG A 50 27.16 6.29 10.43
C ARG A 50 26.94 7.33 11.53
N THR A 51 25.85 7.20 12.25
CA THR A 51 25.46 8.13 13.34
C THR A 51 26.43 8.14 14.54
N SER A 52 27.29 7.10 14.66
CA SER A 52 28.25 6.94 15.76
C SER A 52 29.58 7.67 15.56
N VAL A 53 29.84 8.19 14.36
CA VAL A 53 31.08 8.93 14.06
C VAL A 53 31.21 10.14 14.98
N LYS A 54 32.43 10.47 15.40
CA LYS A 54 32.77 11.57 16.27
C LYS A 54 33.74 12.53 15.56
N PRO A 55 33.24 13.50 14.80
CA PRO A 55 34.09 14.47 14.10
C PRO A 55 34.93 15.26 15.09
N GLY A 56 36.23 15.41 14.79
CA GLY A 56 37.17 16.18 15.61
C GLY A 56 37.08 17.69 15.38
N PRO A 57 37.76 18.50 16.21
CA PRO A 57 37.64 19.96 16.24
C PRO A 57 38.14 20.70 14.99
N HIS A 58 38.71 19.97 14.00
CA HIS A 58 39.17 20.55 12.73
C HIS A 58 38.34 20.03 11.54
N GLN A 59 37.34 19.20 11.79
CA GLN A 59 36.51 18.65 10.75
C GLN A 59 35.22 19.47 10.57
N THR A 60 34.91 19.81 9.33
CA THR A 60 33.67 20.51 8.98
C THR A 60 32.55 19.46 8.74
N VAL A 61 31.47 19.59 9.47
CA VAL A 61 30.28 18.78 9.33
C VAL A 61 29.19 19.63 8.67
N ARG A 62 28.66 19.14 7.55
CA ARG A 62 27.59 19.81 6.79
C ARG A 62 26.37 18.92 6.73
N LEU A 63 25.23 19.48 7.11
CA LEU A 63 23.90 18.88 6.99
C LEU A 63 23.09 19.66 5.97
N THR A 64 22.62 19.00 4.94
CA THR A 64 21.67 19.52 3.97
C THR A 64 20.26 19.08 4.37
N ILE A 65 19.38 20.02 4.67
CA ILE A 65 17.96 19.74 4.92
C ILE A 65 17.22 20.04 3.63
N PRO A 66 16.73 19.01 2.91
CA PRO A 66 15.98 19.23 1.68
C PRO A 66 14.75 20.09 1.94
N ALA A 67 14.39 20.92 0.97
CA ALA A 67 13.13 21.64 1.01
C ALA A 67 11.97 20.68 1.32
N PRO A 68 10.95 21.09 2.11
CA PRO A 68 9.76 20.28 2.32
C PRO A 68 9.15 19.93 0.96
N LYS A 69 8.96 18.64 0.69
CA LYS A 69 8.16 18.23 -0.47
C LYS A 69 6.75 18.80 -0.30
N PRO A 70 6.07 19.20 -1.39
CA PRO A 70 4.69 19.67 -1.30
C PRO A 70 3.86 18.70 -0.46
N ALA A 71 3.08 19.23 0.46
CA ALA A 71 2.21 18.41 1.31
C ALA A 71 1.10 17.71 0.48
N LEU A 72 0.74 18.30 -0.67
CA LEU A 72 -0.28 17.80 -1.57
C LEU A 72 0.32 16.90 -2.63
N PRO A 73 -0.33 15.76 -2.96
CA PRO A 73 0.04 14.95 -4.11
C PRO A 73 0.00 15.81 -5.38
N GLN A 74 0.99 15.65 -6.24
CA GLN A 74 1.02 16.31 -7.53
C GLN A 74 0.53 15.35 -8.62
N ALA A 75 -0.09 15.89 -9.69
CA ALA A 75 -0.44 15.12 -10.86
C ALA A 75 0.81 14.58 -11.55
N GLU A 76 0.82 13.29 -11.86
CA GLU A 76 1.92 12.62 -12.56
C GLU A 76 1.37 11.79 -13.73
N ASP A 77 2.01 11.89 -14.90
CA ASP A 77 1.66 11.12 -16.09
C ASP A 77 2.13 9.66 -15.93
N ILE A 78 1.39 8.91 -15.12
CA ILE A 78 1.62 7.49 -14.88
C ILE A 78 0.53 6.72 -15.61
N PRO A 79 0.87 5.75 -16.48
CA PRO A 79 -0.13 4.95 -17.19
C PRO A 79 -1.12 4.28 -16.23
N LEU A 80 -2.42 4.50 -16.45
CA LEU A 80 -3.50 3.96 -15.66
C LEU A 80 -4.64 3.46 -16.55
N THR A 81 -5.07 2.22 -16.34
CA THR A 81 -6.25 1.68 -17.03
C THR A 81 -7.52 2.14 -16.32
N ILE A 82 -8.33 2.94 -17.00
CA ILE A 82 -9.66 3.37 -16.57
C ILE A 82 -10.67 2.53 -17.32
N LEU A 83 -11.43 1.68 -16.61
CA LEU A 83 -12.46 0.81 -17.22
C LEU A 83 -13.78 1.53 -17.39
N TYR A 84 -14.06 2.49 -16.52
CA TYR A 84 -15.29 3.27 -16.53
C TYR A 84 -15.04 4.63 -15.90
N GLN A 85 -15.69 5.64 -16.42
CA GLN A 85 -15.70 6.99 -15.88
C GLN A 85 -16.98 7.71 -16.31
N ASP A 86 -17.58 8.44 -15.37
CA ASP A 86 -18.65 9.40 -15.61
C ASP A 86 -18.37 10.71 -14.84
N ASN A 87 -19.43 11.47 -14.52
CA ASN A 87 -19.28 12.71 -13.76
C ASN A 87 -19.03 12.48 -12.27
N ASP A 88 -19.49 11.34 -11.72
CA ASP A 88 -19.56 11.08 -10.29
C ASP A 88 -18.42 10.17 -9.80
N LEU A 89 -18.04 9.19 -10.61
CA LEU A 89 -17.05 8.17 -10.21
C LEU A 89 -16.18 7.67 -11.36
N ALA A 90 -15.13 6.96 -11.01
CA ALA A 90 -14.32 6.17 -11.94
C ALA A 90 -14.00 4.79 -11.37
N VAL A 91 -13.87 3.79 -12.25
CA VAL A 91 -13.37 2.44 -11.91
C VAL A 91 -12.06 2.22 -12.64
N VAL A 92 -11.00 2.01 -11.88
CA VAL A 92 -9.64 1.88 -12.41
C VAL A 92 -9.02 0.54 -12.07
N VAL A 93 -8.02 0.11 -12.84
CA VAL A 93 -7.22 -1.07 -12.56
C VAL A 93 -5.86 -0.65 -12.03
N LYS A 94 -5.64 -0.81 -10.73
CA LYS A 94 -4.34 -0.53 -10.11
C LYS A 94 -3.33 -1.61 -10.49
N PRO A 95 -2.15 -1.28 -11.02
CA PRO A 95 -1.09 -2.26 -11.24
C PRO A 95 -0.50 -2.78 -9.92
N CYS A 96 0.18 -3.92 -9.98
CA CYS A 96 1.02 -4.42 -8.90
C CYS A 96 2.21 -3.48 -8.66
N GLY A 97 2.67 -3.36 -7.42
CA GLY A 97 3.82 -2.51 -7.05
C GLY A 97 3.48 -1.04 -6.81
N MET A 98 2.28 -0.57 -7.18
CA MET A 98 1.84 0.81 -7.00
C MET A 98 1.16 1.00 -5.63
N VAL A 99 1.60 1.98 -4.86
CA VAL A 99 0.94 2.42 -3.62
C VAL A 99 -0.30 3.26 -3.96
N VAL A 100 -1.36 3.13 -3.19
CA VAL A 100 -2.61 3.87 -3.49
C VAL A 100 -2.48 5.37 -3.24
N HIS A 101 -1.88 5.79 -2.15
CA HIS A 101 -1.74 7.21 -1.77
C HIS A 101 -0.39 7.49 -1.14
N PRO A 102 0.11 8.73 -1.19
CA PRO A 102 1.38 9.11 -0.59
C PRO A 102 1.48 8.73 0.88
N ALA A 103 2.64 8.21 1.26
CA ALA A 103 2.96 7.82 2.63
C ALA A 103 4.47 7.92 2.86
N ALA A 104 4.91 7.78 4.12
CA ALA A 104 6.34 7.72 4.44
C ALA A 104 7.03 6.62 3.63
N GLY A 105 8.05 6.98 2.86
CA GLY A 105 8.79 6.10 1.95
C GLY A 105 8.22 5.96 0.52
N ASN A 106 7.04 6.52 0.23
CA ASN A 106 6.46 6.61 -1.12
C ASN A 106 5.71 7.94 -1.23
N PRO A 107 6.40 9.08 -1.38
CA PRO A 107 5.79 10.41 -1.41
C PRO A 107 5.13 10.74 -2.74
N ASP A 108 5.51 10.07 -3.81
CA ASP A 108 5.13 10.25 -5.21
C ASP A 108 4.98 8.88 -5.89
N GLY A 109 4.66 8.86 -7.18
CA GLY A 109 4.48 7.64 -7.96
C GLY A 109 3.29 6.78 -7.49
N THR A 110 2.28 7.38 -6.86
CA THR A 110 1.14 6.65 -6.30
C THR A 110 -0.06 6.68 -7.24
N LEU A 111 -1.06 5.84 -6.96
CA LEU A 111 -2.32 5.87 -7.70
C LEU A 111 -2.98 7.26 -7.65
N VAL A 112 -2.92 7.93 -6.50
CA VAL A 112 -3.47 9.30 -6.37
C VAL A 112 -2.76 10.27 -7.33
N ASN A 113 -1.44 10.18 -7.50
CA ASN A 113 -0.71 11.03 -8.45
C ASN A 113 -1.19 10.77 -9.89
N ALA A 114 -1.39 9.50 -10.28
CA ALA A 114 -1.94 9.13 -11.58
C ALA A 114 -3.40 9.62 -11.74
N LEU A 115 -4.24 9.46 -10.72
CA LEU A 115 -5.64 9.91 -10.75
C LEU A 115 -5.75 11.43 -10.94
N LEU A 116 -4.90 12.20 -10.27
CA LEU A 116 -4.85 13.66 -10.42
C LEU A 116 -4.46 14.10 -11.83
N TYR A 117 -3.73 13.27 -12.58
CA TYR A 117 -3.39 13.54 -13.98
C TYR A 117 -4.50 13.15 -14.95
N HIS A 118 -5.12 11.98 -14.73
CA HIS A 118 -6.08 11.41 -15.67
C HIS A 118 -7.53 11.81 -15.44
N LEU A 119 -7.89 12.30 -14.25
CA LEU A 119 -9.24 12.69 -13.89
C LEU A 119 -9.32 14.20 -13.61
N ASP A 120 -10.31 14.86 -14.18
CA ASP A 120 -10.50 16.32 -14.05
C ASP A 120 -10.86 16.74 -12.62
N GLN A 121 -11.55 15.87 -11.88
CA GLN A 121 -12.04 16.13 -10.52
C GLN A 121 -11.89 14.87 -9.65
N LEU A 122 -11.63 15.11 -8.36
CA LEU A 122 -11.61 14.08 -7.32
C LEU A 122 -12.23 14.64 -6.04
N SER A 123 -13.01 13.82 -5.32
CA SER A 123 -13.54 14.18 -4.01
C SER A 123 -12.44 14.57 -3.03
N GLY A 124 -12.64 15.67 -2.29
CA GLY A 124 -11.77 16.11 -1.22
C GLY A 124 -11.92 15.33 0.10
N ILE A 125 -12.94 14.49 0.23
CA ILE A 125 -13.15 13.65 1.41
C ILE A 125 -12.01 12.62 1.52
N GLY A 126 -11.49 12.44 2.72
CA GLY A 126 -10.30 11.61 2.94
C GLY A 126 -9.04 12.47 3.17
N GLY A 127 -9.19 13.79 3.02
CA GLY A 127 -8.13 14.79 3.22
C GLY A 127 -7.22 14.92 2.00
N GLU A 128 -6.35 15.88 2.07
CA GLU A 128 -5.47 16.31 0.98
C GLU A 128 -4.58 15.21 0.38
N LEU A 129 -4.31 14.14 1.14
CA LEU A 129 -3.44 13.05 0.71
C LEU A 129 -4.17 11.89 0.03
N ARG A 130 -5.51 11.87 0.03
CA ARG A 130 -6.32 10.74 -0.45
C ARG A 130 -7.55 11.15 -1.24
N PRO A 131 -7.45 12.14 -2.13
CA PRO A 131 -8.62 12.60 -2.88
C PRO A 131 -9.26 11.44 -3.65
N GLY A 132 -10.58 11.33 -3.56
CA GLY A 132 -11.37 10.33 -4.28
C GLY A 132 -11.26 8.87 -3.81
N ILE A 133 -10.40 8.55 -2.85
CA ILE A 133 -10.13 7.16 -2.45
C ILE A 133 -11.16 6.63 -1.46
N VAL A 134 -12.12 5.85 -1.95
CA VAL A 134 -13.17 5.21 -1.14
C VAL A 134 -12.66 3.97 -0.38
N HIS A 135 -11.83 3.15 -1.04
CA HIS A 135 -11.18 1.96 -0.46
C HIS A 135 -9.77 1.81 -1.00
N ARG A 136 -9.02 0.84 -0.50
CA ARG A 136 -7.64 0.66 -0.90
C ARG A 136 -7.28 -0.78 -1.18
N LEU A 137 -6.24 -0.96 -1.99
CA LEU A 137 -5.50 -2.21 -2.18
C LEU A 137 -4.10 -2.07 -1.57
N ASP A 138 -3.47 -3.19 -1.22
CA ASP A 138 -2.07 -3.21 -0.83
C ASP A 138 -1.17 -2.84 -2.03
N LYS A 139 0.07 -2.41 -1.77
CA LYS A 139 1.04 -2.04 -2.80
C LYS A 139 1.13 -3.10 -3.90
N ASP A 140 1.33 -4.35 -3.51
CA ASP A 140 1.58 -5.46 -4.44
C ASP A 140 0.31 -6.21 -4.88
N THR A 141 -0.86 -5.81 -4.39
CA THR A 141 -2.15 -6.28 -4.88
C THR A 141 -2.54 -5.46 -6.11
N SER A 142 -2.88 -6.12 -7.21
CA SER A 142 -3.43 -5.48 -8.42
C SER A 142 -4.95 -5.57 -8.47
N GLY A 143 -5.57 -4.85 -9.41
CA GLY A 143 -6.98 -5.00 -9.75
C GLY A 143 -7.83 -3.77 -9.48
N LEU A 144 -9.14 -3.99 -9.44
CA LEU A 144 -10.17 -2.97 -9.42
C LEU A 144 -10.15 -2.09 -8.18
N LEU A 145 -10.25 -0.79 -8.40
CA LEU A 145 -10.41 0.22 -7.37
C LEU A 145 -11.44 1.25 -7.82
N LEU A 146 -12.35 1.61 -6.89
CA LEU A 146 -13.40 2.60 -7.10
C LEU A 146 -12.95 3.95 -6.58
N VAL A 147 -13.17 4.99 -7.37
CA VAL A 147 -12.76 6.37 -7.12
C VAL A 147 -13.99 7.27 -7.20
N ALA A 148 -14.18 8.13 -6.22
CA ALA A 148 -15.23 9.16 -6.22
C ALA A 148 -14.68 10.47 -6.78
N LYS A 149 -15.43 11.13 -7.66
CA LYS A 149 -15.04 12.40 -8.26
C LYS A 149 -15.57 13.61 -7.48
N ASP A 150 -16.64 13.44 -6.72
CA ASP A 150 -17.22 14.45 -5.85
C ASP A 150 -17.49 13.92 -4.43
N ASP A 151 -17.82 14.82 -3.52
CA ASP A 151 -17.97 14.50 -2.10
C ASP A 151 -19.27 13.76 -1.78
N GLU A 152 -20.34 14.00 -2.49
CA GLU A 152 -21.63 13.32 -2.31
C GLU A 152 -21.51 11.86 -2.70
N THR A 153 -20.93 11.60 -3.86
CA THR A 153 -20.60 10.25 -4.35
C THR A 153 -19.67 9.53 -3.37
N HIS A 154 -18.64 10.21 -2.84
CA HIS A 154 -17.73 9.61 -1.86
C HIS A 154 -18.45 9.18 -0.60
N GLN A 155 -19.33 10.02 -0.05
CA GLN A 155 -20.12 9.70 1.14
C GLN A 155 -21.04 8.49 0.90
N ALA A 156 -21.76 8.49 -0.22
CA ALA A 156 -22.67 7.42 -0.58
C ALA A 156 -21.94 6.08 -0.79
N LEU A 157 -20.80 6.08 -1.49
CA LEU A 157 -19.99 4.89 -1.69
C LEU A 157 -19.36 4.40 -0.37
N SER A 158 -18.92 5.30 0.49
CA SER A 158 -18.41 4.97 1.83
C SER A 158 -19.50 4.36 2.72
N ALA A 159 -20.74 4.83 2.61
CA ALA A 159 -21.89 4.24 3.31
C ALA A 159 -22.18 2.81 2.82
N GLN A 160 -22.20 2.57 1.50
CA GLN A 160 -22.35 1.22 0.92
C GLN A 160 -21.25 0.28 1.39
N LEU A 161 -19.98 0.74 1.41
CA LEU A 161 -18.85 -0.04 1.88
C LEU A 161 -19.01 -0.42 3.36
N SER A 162 -19.42 0.53 4.19
CA SER A 162 -19.65 0.33 5.63
C SER A 162 -20.82 -0.61 5.90
N ALA A 163 -21.88 -0.53 5.10
CA ALA A 163 -23.05 -1.41 5.14
C ALA A 163 -22.82 -2.78 4.47
N ARG A 164 -21.61 -3.04 3.93
CA ARG A 164 -21.25 -4.29 3.21
C ARG A 164 -22.15 -4.57 1.99
N GLN A 165 -22.60 -3.52 1.32
CA GLN A 165 -23.42 -3.62 0.11
C GLN A 165 -22.60 -3.73 -1.16
N MET A 166 -21.28 -3.51 -1.07
CA MET A 166 -20.35 -3.75 -2.18
C MET A 166 -19.84 -5.18 -2.14
N GLU A 167 -19.85 -5.83 -3.29
CA GLU A 167 -19.25 -7.16 -3.46
C GLU A 167 -17.84 -7.00 -4.04
N LYS A 168 -16.86 -7.62 -3.39
CA LYS A 168 -15.45 -7.55 -3.78
C LYS A 168 -14.89 -8.96 -3.86
N HIS A 169 -14.52 -9.37 -5.06
CA HIS A 169 -13.92 -10.68 -5.30
C HIS A 169 -12.48 -10.55 -5.75
N TYR A 170 -11.66 -11.45 -5.25
CA TYR A 170 -10.23 -11.52 -5.53
C TYR A 170 -9.85 -12.91 -6.01
N PHE A 171 -8.98 -12.97 -7.01
CA PHE A 171 -8.22 -14.18 -7.24
C PHE A 171 -6.99 -14.20 -6.33
N ALA A 172 -6.80 -15.30 -5.61
CA ALA A 172 -5.63 -15.55 -4.79
C ALA A 172 -5.04 -16.91 -5.14
N VAL A 173 -3.75 -16.96 -5.51
CA VAL A 173 -3.06 -18.24 -5.60
C VAL A 173 -2.37 -18.49 -4.27
N VAL A 174 -2.75 -19.57 -3.60
CA VAL A 174 -2.25 -19.94 -2.28
C VAL A 174 -1.39 -21.20 -2.33
N ALA A 175 -0.52 -21.37 -1.34
CA ALA A 175 0.35 -22.53 -1.22
C ALA A 175 -0.42 -23.77 -0.76
N GLY A 176 -0.09 -24.91 -1.33
CA GLY A 176 -0.62 -26.22 -0.96
C GLY A 176 -2.00 -26.50 -1.54
N VAL A 177 -2.49 -27.71 -1.28
CA VAL A 177 -3.78 -28.24 -1.74
C VAL A 177 -4.82 -28.01 -0.66
N MET A 178 -5.90 -27.33 -1.01
CA MET A 178 -7.03 -27.10 -0.11
C MET A 178 -7.79 -28.42 0.10
N LYS A 179 -8.02 -28.80 1.34
CA LYS A 179 -8.80 -29.99 1.69
C LYS A 179 -10.29 -29.80 1.38
N GLU A 180 -10.79 -28.60 1.71
CA GLU A 180 -12.17 -28.22 1.46
C GLU A 180 -12.28 -27.45 0.14
N ARG A 181 -13.43 -27.53 -0.51
CA ARG A 181 -13.70 -26.82 -1.77
C ARG A 181 -14.10 -25.36 -1.56
N ALA A 182 -14.58 -25.02 -0.37
CA ALA A 182 -14.96 -23.68 0.03
C ALA A 182 -14.89 -23.56 1.55
N GLY A 183 -14.78 -22.33 2.05
CA GLY A 183 -14.77 -22.09 3.48
C GLY A 183 -14.91 -20.62 3.84
N VAL A 184 -15.01 -20.38 5.15
CA VAL A 184 -15.13 -19.06 5.74
C VAL A 184 -14.08 -18.92 6.83
N ILE A 185 -13.36 -17.80 6.82
CA ILE A 185 -12.48 -17.40 7.91
C ILE A 185 -13.11 -16.19 8.57
N ASP A 186 -13.59 -16.37 9.78
CA ASP A 186 -14.19 -15.31 10.61
C ASP A 186 -13.31 -15.13 11.85
N ALA A 187 -12.28 -14.30 11.70
CA ALA A 187 -11.26 -14.12 12.73
C ALA A 187 -10.81 -12.65 12.78
N PRO A 188 -10.85 -11.99 13.96
CA PRO A 188 -10.49 -10.59 14.08
C PRO A 188 -9.01 -10.34 13.74
N ILE A 189 -8.73 -9.18 13.14
CA ILE A 189 -7.38 -8.79 12.75
C ILE A 189 -6.94 -7.55 13.52
N GLY A 190 -5.78 -7.64 14.14
CA GLY A 190 -5.08 -6.57 14.82
C GLY A 190 -3.65 -6.40 14.31
N ARG A 191 -2.94 -5.39 14.86
CA ARG A 191 -1.52 -5.24 14.60
C ARG A 191 -0.72 -6.26 15.39
N SER A 192 0.22 -6.95 14.76
CA SER A 192 1.06 -7.95 15.43
C SER A 192 1.82 -7.34 16.62
N HIS A 193 1.76 -8.00 17.77
CA HIS A 193 2.53 -7.61 18.96
C HIS A 193 4.03 -7.89 18.79
N ALA A 194 4.39 -8.90 18.01
CA ALA A 194 5.79 -9.29 17.77
C ALA A 194 6.47 -8.44 16.69
N ASP A 195 5.71 -8.00 15.68
CA ASP A 195 6.25 -7.19 14.59
C ASP A 195 5.21 -6.15 14.14
N ARG A 196 5.42 -4.90 14.53
CA ARG A 196 4.50 -3.78 14.26
C ARG A 196 4.29 -3.49 12.76
N LYS A 197 5.11 -4.05 11.87
CA LYS A 197 4.92 -3.94 10.41
C LYS A 197 3.91 -4.95 9.88
N LYS A 198 3.55 -5.96 10.67
CA LYS A 198 2.60 -7.03 10.32
C LYS A 198 1.24 -6.86 10.98
N MET A 199 0.24 -7.43 10.32
CA MET A 199 -1.07 -7.71 10.91
C MET A 199 -1.11 -9.18 11.34
N ALA A 200 -1.97 -9.51 12.28
CA ALA A 200 -2.14 -10.88 12.78
C ALA A 200 -3.60 -11.12 13.20
N ILE A 201 -3.99 -12.39 13.32
CA ILE A 201 -5.20 -12.74 14.05
C ILE A 201 -5.02 -12.31 15.50
N ASP A 202 -5.94 -11.52 15.98
CA ASP A 202 -5.91 -10.95 17.32
C ASP A 202 -7.35 -10.90 17.87
N PRO A 203 -7.67 -11.61 18.96
CA PRO A 203 -9.02 -11.58 19.58
C PRO A 203 -9.51 -10.17 19.91
N ASN A 204 -8.61 -9.23 20.19
CA ASN A 204 -8.91 -7.83 20.45
C ASN A 204 -8.87 -6.96 19.18
N GLY A 205 -8.65 -7.59 18.03
CA GLY A 205 -8.60 -6.92 16.72
C GLY A 205 -9.99 -6.52 16.22
N ARG A 206 -10.01 -5.99 15.00
CA ARG A 206 -11.28 -5.63 14.34
C ARG A 206 -11.92 -6.86 13.71
N PRO A 207 -13.23 -7.08 13.86
CA PRO A 207 -13.96 -8.17 13.20
C PRO A 207 -13.65 -8.22 11.71
N SER A 208 -13.31 -9.41 11.23
CA SER A 208 -12.86 -9.62 9.86
C SER A 208 -13.38 -10.95 9.34
N ARG A 209 -14.03 -10.93 8.17
CA ARG A 209 -14.63 -12.12 7.55
C ARG A 209 -14.22 -12.21 6.08
N THR A 210 -13.72 -13.36 5.69
CA THR A 210 -13.29 -13.72 4.33
C THR A 210 -13.92 -15.06 3.95
N GLU A 211 -14.63 -15.10 2.83
CA GLU A 211 -15.17 -16.31 2.24
C GLU A 211 -14.31 -16.69 1.04
N TRP A 212 -14.12 -18.00 0.81
CA TRP A 212 -13.30 -18.46 -0.30
C TRP A 212 -13.84 -19.73 -0.91
N GLN A 213 -13.58 -19.92 -2.20
CA GLN A 213 -13.93 -21.10 -2.96
C GLN A 213 -12.76 -21.48 -3.87
N VAL A 214 -12.46 -22.77 -3.98
CA VAL A 214 -11.45 -23.28 -4.90
C VAL A 214 -11.98 -23.22 -6.32
N VAL A 215 -11.30 -22.45 -7.17
CA VAL A 215 -11.55 -22.42 -8.61
C VAL A 215 -10.87 -23.61 -9.28
N ARG A 216 -9.59 -23.81 -8.97
CA ARG A 216 -8.78 -24.96 -9.39
C ARG A 216 -7.62 -25.16 -8.44
N GLN A 217 -7.02 -26.33 -8.44
CA GLN A 217 -5.80 -26.60 -7.68
C GLN A 217 -4.95 -27.67 -8.36
N ASP A 218 -3.64 -27.58 -8.12
CA ASP A 218 -2.60 -28.48 -8.59
C ASP A 218 -1.94 -29.17 -7.39
N ALA A 219 -0.82 -29.86 -7.60
CA ALA A 219 -0.12 -30.63 -6.56
C ALA A 219 0.41 -29.76 -5.40
N ASP A 220 0.74 -28.47 -5.63
CA ASP A 220 1.42 -27.60 -4.65
C ASP A 220 0.76 -26.25 -4.43
N ARG A 221 -0.36 -25.95 -5.13
CA ARG A 221 -1.05 -24.65 -5.07
C ARG A 221 -2.53 -24.73 -5.42
N ALA A 222 -3.30 -23.74 -4.96
CA ALA A 222 -4.69 -23.57 -5.33
C ALA A 222 -4.98 -22.13 -5.77
N LEU A 223 -5.78 -21.96 -6.83
CA LEU A 223 -6.39 -20.70 -7.21
C LEU A 223 -7.76 -20.62 -6.52
N LEU A 224 -7.95 -19.59 -5.74
CA LEU A 224 -9.18 -19.31 -5.01
C LEU A 224 -9.91 -18.11 -5.59
N ASP A 225 -11.23 -18.16 -5.64
CA ASP A 225 -12.11 -16.99 -5.62
C ASP A 225 -12.35 -16.61 -4.16
N VAL A 226 -11.99 -15.41 -3.79
CA VAL A 226 -12.08 -14.89 -2.40
C VAL A 226 -13.08 -13.75 -2.36
N HIS A 227 -14.20 -13.94 -1.67
CA HIS A 227 -15.18 -12.89 -1.41
C HIS A 227 -14.82 -12.14 -0.12
N LEU A 228 -14.49 -10.87 -0.25
CA LEU A 228 -14.01 -10.04 0.85
C LEU A 228 -15.16 -9.27 1.51
N ILE A 229 -15.73 -9.80 2.60
CA ILE A 229 -16.87 -9.19 3.33
C ILE A 229 -16.43 -7.93 4.08
N THR A 230 -15.28 -7.96 4.72
CA THR A 230 -14.64 -6.82 5.38
C THR A 230 -13.33 -6.47 4.69
N GLY A 231 -12.79 -5.27 4.87
CA GLY A 231 -11.56 -4.82 4.19
C GLY A 231 -10.50 -4.31 5.19
N ARG A 232 -9.94 -5.19 6.03
CA ARG A 232 -8.84 -4.82 6.92
C ARG A 232 -7.51 -4.90 6.19
N THR A 233 -6.53 -4.17 6.69
CA THR A 233 -5.16 -4.20 6.14
C THR A 233 -4.64 -5.63 6.09
N HIS A 234 -4.15 -6.05 4.92
CA HIS A 234 -3.62 -7.39 4.64
C HIS A 234 -4.60 -8.55 4.92
N GLN A 235 -5.91 -8.31 4.99
CA GLN A 235 -6.87 -9.28 5.51
C GLN A 235 -6.78 -10.65 4.82
N ILE A 236 -6.88 -10.73 3.49
CA ILE A 236 -6.80 -12.01 2.76
C ILE A 236 -5.48 -12.72 3.06
N ARG A 237 -4.39 -11.97 3.07
CA ARG A 237 -3.04 -12.49 3.30
C ARG A 237 -2.88 -13.09 4.69
N VAL A 238 -3.36 -12.39 5.73
CA VAL A 238 -3.36 -12.87 7.13
C VAL A 238 -4.28 -14.07 7.30
N HIS A 239 -5.50 -14.01 6.77
CA HIS A 239 -6.48 -15.09 6.88
C HIS A 239 -5.97 -16.37 6.21
N MET A 240 -5.47 -16.28 4.98
CA MET A 240 -4.94 -17.46 4.28
C MET A 240 -3.70 -18.03 4.99
N ALA A 241 -2.81 -17.19 5.49
CA ALA A 241 -1.67 -17.64 6.28
C ALA A 241 -2.09 -18.31 7.60
N SER A 242 -3.17 -17.86 8.24
CA SER A 242 -3.67 -18.43 9.51
C SER A 242 -4.21 -19.85 9.37
N ILE A 243 -4.64 -20.23 8.17
CA ILE A 243 -5.07 -21.60 7.85
C ILE A 243 -4.00 -22.41 7.12
N HIS A 244 -2.72 -21.97 7.19
CA HIS A 244 -1.55 -22.61 6.60
C HIS A 244 -1.51 -22.66 5.06
N HIS A 245 -2.27 -21.78 4.40
CA HIS A 245 -2.28 -21.63 2.94
C HIS A 245 -1.91 -20.17 2.56
N PRO A 246 -0.68 -19.67 2.86
CA PRO A 246 -0.31 -18.30 2.55
C PRO A 246 -0.37 -18.02 1.05
N VAL A 247 -0.71 -16.77 0.70
CA VAL A 247 -0.72 -16.32 -0.70
C VAL A 247 0.70 -16.42 -1.26
N LEU A 248 0.85 -17.00 -2.44
CA LEU A 248 2.17 -17.14 -3.09
C LEU A 248 2.76 -15.77 -3.43
N GLY A 249 4.08 -15.67 -3.32
CA GLY A 249 4.79 -14.41 -3.56
C GLY A 249 4.62 -13.36 -2.45
N ASP A 250 4.01 -13.73 -1.31
CA ASP A 250 3.85 -12.81 -0.18
C ASP A 250 5.18 -12.65 0.59
N PRO A 251 5.81 -11.43 0.58
CA PRO A 251 7.09 -11.21 1.25
C PRO A 251 6.97 -11.12 2.77
N ILE A 252 5.73 -11.02 3.31
CA ILE A 252 5.49 -10.77 4.74
C ILE A 252 4.96 -12.02 5.44
N TYR A 253 4.00 -12.72 4.83
CA TYR A 253 3.30 -13.87 5.42
C TYR A 253 3.68 -15.21 4.79
N GLY A 254 4.43 -15.18 3.67
CA GLY A 254 5.00 -16.38 3.08
C GLY A 254 6.05 -17.04 3.99
N THR A 255 6.17 -18.37 3.90
CA THR A 255 7.18 -19.16 4.61
C THR A 255 8.26 -19.66 3.65
N LYS A 256 9.40 -20.09 4.17
CA LYS A 256 10.47 -20.69 3.36
C LYS A 256 10.01 -22.01 2.74
N GLY A 257 10.48 -22.29 1.52
CA GLY A 257 10.17 -23.54 0.82
C GLY A 257 8.86 -23.54 0.02
N LEU A 258 8.13 -22.43 -0.03
CA LEU A 258 6.95 -22.32 -0.87
C LEU A 258 7.29 -22.26 -2.37
N PRO A 259 6.35 -22.69 -3.25
CA PRO A 259 6.48 -22.50 -4.68
C PRO A 259 6.81 -21.05 -5.02
N LYS A 260 7.72 -20.85 -5.98
CA LYS A 260 8.07 -19.50 -6.44
C LYS A 260 6.90 -18.85 -7.17
N ALA A 261 6.73 -17.55 -6.98
CA ALA A 261 5.78 -16.73 -7.71
C ALA A 261 6.45 -15.41 -8.11
N PRO A 262 6.10 -14.84 -9.28
CA PRO A 262 6.76 -13.63 -9.80
C PRO A 262 6.40 -12.38 -9.00
N ARG A 263 5.29 -12.41 -8.28
CA ARG A 263 4.75 -11.29 -7.47
C ARG A 263 3.81 -11.83 -6.39
N LEU A 264 3.27 -10.96 -5.56
CA LEU A 264 2.12 -11.30 -4.69
C LEU A 264 0.94 -11.73 -5.58
N MET A 265 0.53 -12.99 -5.46
CA MET A 265 -0.50 -13.61 -6.28
C MET A 265 -1.90 -13.29 -5.75
N LEU A 266 -2.22 -11.99 -5.69
CA LEU A 266 -3.50 -11.44 -5.22
C LEU A 266 -3.98 -10.35 -6.17
N HIS A 267 -5.21 -10.49 -6.69
CA HIS A 267 -5.79 -9.61 -7.69
C HIS A 267 -7.28 -9.38 -7.43
N ALA A 268 -7.69 -8.12 -7.29
CA ALA A 268 -9.09 -7.71 -7.16
C ALA A 268 -9.76 -7.77 -8.54
N TYR A 269 -10.39 -8.90 -8.89
CA TYR A 269 -10.87 -9.13 -10.24
C TYR A 269 -12.31 -8.72 -10.48
N SER A 270 -13.15 -8.63 -9.44
CA SER A 270 -14.56 -8.23 -9.58
C SER A 270 -14.99 -7.29 -8.46
N LEU A 271 -15.72 -6.26 -8.84
CA LEU A 271 -16.28 -5.24 -7.96
C LEU A 271 -17.71 -4.94 -8.38
N SER A 272 -18.67 -5.05 -7.44
CA SER A 272 -20.06 -4.66 -7.65
C SER A 272 -20.51 -3.65 -6.59
N PHE A 273 -21.21 -2.62 -7.01
CA PHE A 273 -21.77 -1.57 -6.15
C PHE A 273 -23.02 -0.95 -6.80
N THR A 274 -23.77 -0.17 -6.06
CA THR A 274 -24.88 0.61 -6.60
C THR A 274 -24.39 2.01 -6.92
N HIS A 275 -24.63 2.49 -8.14
CA HIS A 275 -24.24 3.84 -8.54
C HIS A 275 -25.03 4.87 -7.73
N PRO A 276 -24.38 5.82 -7.04
CA PRO A 276 -25.05 6.73 -6.12
C PRO A 276 -26.11 7.61 -6.77
N ALA A 277 -25.83 8.18 -7.94
CA ALA A 277 -26.75 9.09 -8.62
C ALA A 277 -27.87 8.38 -9.38
N THR A 278 -27.58 7.24 -10.04
CA THR A 278 -28.58 6.55 -10.88
C THR A 278 -29.34 5.44 -10.16
N GLY A 279 -28.80 4.92 -9.05
CA GLY A 279 -29.36 3.75 -8.36
C GLY A 279 -29.13 2.41 -9.08
N GLU A 280 -28.42 2.41 -10.21
CA GLU A 280 -28.15 1.21 -10.99
C GLU A 280 -27.12 0.30 -10.28
N ARG A 281 -27.35 -1.02 -10.28
CA ARG A 281 -26.37 -2.01 -9.81
C ARG A 281 -25.33 -2.25 -10.89
N MET A 282 -24.11 -1.79 -10.66
CA MET A 282 -22.99 -1.93 -11.57
C MET A 282 -22.06 -3.08 -11.15
N ARG A 283 -21.49 -3.77 -12.13
CA ARG A 283 -20.47 -4.79 -11.92
C ARG A 283 -19.34 -4.61 -12.94
N PHE A 284 -18.12 -4.58 -12.44
CA PHE A 284 -16.90 -4.52 -13.26
C PHE A 284 -16.03 -5.74 -13.01
N THR A 285 -15.33 -6.16 -14.05
CA THR A 285 -14.34 -7.24 -13.97
C THR A 285 -13.05 -6.83 -14.66
N ALA A 286 -11.91 -7.20 -14.08
CA ALA A 286 -10.60 -7.04 -14.67
C ALA A 286 -9.89 -8.39 -14.66
N PRO A 287 -9.44 -8.91 -15.82
CA PRO A 287 -8.71 -10.16 -15.85
C PRO A 287 -7.36 -10.01 -15.11
N PRO A 288 -6.91 -11.03 -14.37
CA PRO A 288 -5.58 -11.03 -13.79
C PRO A 288 -4.50 -11.18 -14.87
N ASP A 289 -3.26 -10.84 -14.51
CA ASP A 289 -2.11 -11.09 -15.36
C ASP A 289 -1.96 -12.59 -15.69
N ALA A 290 -1.29 -12.90 -16.81
CA ALA A 290 -1.08 -14.28 -17.26
C ALA A 290 -0.41 -15.18 -16.19
N CYS A 291 0.35 -14.62 -15.25
CA CYS A 291 0.98 -15.38 -14.17
C CYS A 291 -0.02 -16.07 -13.20
N PHE A 292 -1.30 -15.68 -13.21
CA PHE A 292 -2.36 -16.37 -12.44
C PHE A 292 -2.86 -17.63 -13.12
N HIS A 293 -2.56 -17.82 -14.39
CA HIS A 293 -2.82 -19.09 -15.07
C HIS A 293 -1.72 -20.06 -14.64
N ALA A 294 -2.09 -21.24 -14.12
CA ALA A 294 -1.11 -22.31 -13.97
C ALA A 294 -0.60 -22.69 -15.36
N PRO A 295 0.65 -23.12 -15.53
CA PRO A 295 1.05 -23.76 -16.77
C PRO A 295 0.06 -24.92 -17.03
N GLU A 296 -0.52 -24.95 -18.22
CA GLU A 296 -1.24 -26.14 -18.66
C GLU A 296 -0.24 -27.30 -18.57
N VAL A 297 -0.58 -28.30 -17.79
CA VAL A 297 0.21 -29.53 -17.73
C VAL A 297 -0.08 -30.23 -19.05
N GLU A 298 0.92 -30.24 -19.97
CA GLU A 298 0.93 -31.08 -21.14
C GLU A 298 0.83 -32.58 -20.77
#